data_a579c68eba1943e80f67d55e037e821a
#
_entry.id   a579c68eba1943e80f67d55e037e821a
#
_cell.length_a   1.000
_cell.length_b   1.000
_cell.length_c   1.000
_cell.angle_alpha   90.00
_cell.angle_beta   90.00
_cell.angle_gamma   90.00
#
_symmetry.space_group_name_H-M   'P 1'
#
loop_
_entity.id
_entity.type
_entity.pdbx_description
1 polymer ?
#
loop_
_entity_poly.entity_id
_entity_poly.type
_entity_poly.pdbx_seq_one_letter_code
_entity_poly.pdbx_strand_id
1 'polypeptide(L)'
;MKIKSITTSNILSARSVHVDVTDPVVLFVGPNMAGKSSLHEAIHYALASKPLRIAGDKNADIKAILTDDNGAKAGFAAVTMSDGTEYCINVPSGKGSSIDHFAIPFVLHAPRFAALSPAERGAFLFDLAGIRRDGPVVKSRLLATETPEGQNYKAWGCSKEKVEQIM
;
A
#
# COMPACT_ATOMS: atom_id res chain seq x y z
N MET A 1 -15.71 0.14 -1.28
CA MET A 1 -14.81 0.14 -2.44
C MET A 1 -14.26 -1.25 -2.61
N LYS A 2 -14.51 -1.92 -3.74
CA LYS A 2 -14.05 -3.29 -4.05
C LYS A 2 -13.49 -3.29 -5.47
N ILE A 3 -12.52 -4.17 -5.76
CA ILE A 3 -12.03 -4.38 -7.12
C ILE A 3 -13.12 -5.14 -7.89
N LYS A 4 -13.46 -4.67 -9.09
CA LYS A 4 -14.41 -5.28 -10.00
C LYS A 4 -13.71 -6.07 -11.11
N SER A 5 -12.67 -5.47 -11.69
CA SER A 5 -11.86 -6.16 -12.70
C SER A 5 -10.41 -5.69 -12.69
N ILE A 6 -9.55 -6.53 -13.21
CA ILE A 6 -8.11 -6.28 -13.36
C ILE A 6 -7.77 -6.55 -14.80
N THR A 7 -7.14 -5.58 -15.46
CA THR A 7 -6.68 -5.72 -16.84
C THR A 7 -5.22 -5.30 -16.92
N THR A 8 -4.39 -6.11 -17.55
CA THR A 8 -2.98 -5.78 -17.74
C THR A 8 -2.48 -6.26 -19.09
N SER A 9 -1.57 -5.51 -19.67
CA SER A 9 -0.90 -5.86 -20.91
C SER A 9 0.58 -5.57 -20.81
N ASN A 10 1.40 -6.52 -21.21
CA ASN A 10 2.87 -6.43 -21.29
C ASN A 10 3.55 -5.99 -19.98
N ILE A 11 3.08 -6.50 -18.84
CA ILE A 11 3.73 -6.30 -17.55
C ILE A 11 4.42 -7.61 -17.15
N LEU A 12 5.74 -7.60 -17.13
CA LEU A 12 6.57 -8.78 -16.85
C LEU A 12 6.10 -9.98 -17.69
N SER A 13 5.78 -11.13 -17.09
CA SER A 13 5.26 -12.30 -17.78
C SER A 13 3.75 -12.24 -18.09
N ALA A 14 3.04 -11.21 -17.63
CA ALA A 14 1.63 -11.00 -17.95
C ALA A 14 1.48 -10.25 -19.27
N ARG A 15 1.38 -10.99 -20.37
CA ARG A 15 1.30 -10.43 -21.74
C ARG A 15 -0.04 -9.77 -22.01
N SER A 16 -1.13 -10.45 -21.68
CA SER A 16 -2.49 -9.94 -21.78
C SER A 16 -3.35 -10.74 -20.80
N VAL A 17 -3.83 -10.09 -19.77
CA VAL A 17 -4.64 -10.70 -18.72
C VAL A 17 -5.82 -9.81 -18.44
N HIS A 18 -7.02 -10.40 -18.43
CA HIS A 18 -8.22 -9.77 -17.93
C HIS A 18 -8.89 -10.71 -16.94
N VAL A 19 -9.24 -10.20 -15.77
CA VAL A 19 -9.89 -10.98 -14.70
C VAL A 19 -11.04 -10.17 -14.13
N ASP A 20 -12.25 -10.73 -14.19
CA ASP A 20 -13.39 -10.21 -13.45
C ASP A 20 -13.37 -10.75 -12.01
N VAL A 21 -13.53 -9.86 -11.07
CA VAL A 21 -13.53 -10.16 -9.62
C VAL A 21 -14.99 -10.16 -9.15
N THR A 22 -15.61 -11.34 -9.11
CA THR A 22 -17.02 -11.51 -8.71
C THR A 22 -17.16 -11.79 -7.23
N ASP A 23 -16.16 -12.42 -6.63
CA ASP A 23 -16.16 -12.91 -5.25
C ASP A 23 -15.28 -12.06 -4.32
N PRO A 24 -15.55 -12.05 -3.01
CA PRO A 24 -14.73 -11.34 -2.03
C PRO A 24 -13.28 -11.83 -1.94
N VAL A 25 -13.04 -13.09 -2.31
CA VAL A 25 -11.73 -13.73 -2.31
C VAL A 25 -11.48 -14.39 -3.65
N VAL A 26 -10.37 -14.01 -4.29
CA VAL A 26 -9.94 -14.59 -5.57
C VAL A 26 -8.56 -15.20 -5.38
N LEU A 27 -8.42 -16.47 -5.73
CA LEU A 27 -7.17 -17.21 -5.63
C LEU A 27 -6.57 -17.46 -7.02
N PHE A 28 -5.37 -16.95 -7.27
CA PHE A 28 -4.60 -17.23 -8.48
C PHE A 28 -3.70 -18.45 -8.29
N VAL A 29 -4.02 -19.53 -8.95
CA VAL A 29 -3.28 -20.79 -8.85
C VAL A 29 -2.62 -21.11 -10.20
N GLY A 30 -1.42 -21.67 -10.16
CA GLY A 30 -0.71 -22.07 -11.37
C GLY A 30 0.75 -22.44 -11.07
N PRO A 31 1.46 -23.02 -12.03
CA PRO A 31 2.88 -23.38 -11.89
C PRO A 31 3.75 -22.14 -11.66
N ASN A 32 5.01 -22.36 -11.32
CA ASN A 32 6.01 -21.29 -11.27
C ASN A 32 6.13 -20.65 -12.66
N MET A 33 6.41 -19.35 -12.71
CA MET A 33 6.50 -18.54 -13.92
C MET A 33 5.17 -18.32 -14.68
N ALA A 34 4.02 -18.78 -14.19
CA ALA A 34 2.70 -18.56 -14.79
C ALA A 34 2.20 -17.11 -14.74
N GLY A 35 3.00 -16.16 -14.26
CA GLY A 35 2.61 -14.74 -14.21
C GLY A 35 1.85 -14.29 -12.95
N LYS A 36 1.70 -15.14 -11.94
CA LYS A 36 1.00 -14.77 -10.68
C LYS A 36 1.59 -13.53 -10.02
N SER A 37 2.92 -13.50 -9.87
CA SER A 37 3.64 -12.35 -9.30
C SER A 37 3.58 -11.13 -10.22
N SER A 38 3.51 -11.33 -11.53
CA SER A 38 3.37 -10.24 -12.49
C SER A 38 1.99 -9.58 -12.41
N LEU A 39 0.95 -10.38 -12.16
CA LEU A 39 -0.39 -9.84 -11.92
C LEU A 39 -0.45 -9.05 -10.60
N HIS A 40 0.17 -9.55 -9.54
CA HIS A 40 0.29 -8.80 -8.28
C HIS A 40 1.07 -7.49 -8.47
N GLU A 41 2.15 -7.52 -9.23
CA GLU A 41 2.93 -6.33 -9.59
C GLU A 41 2.08 -5.31 -10.37
N ALA A 42 1.29 -5.78 -11.34
CA ALA A 42 0.39 -4.94 -12.12
C ALA A 42 -0.67 -4.26 -11.25
N ILE A 43 -1.31 -5.00 -10.34
CA ILE A 43 -2.29 -4.46 -9.39
C ILE A 43 -1.64 -3.38 -8.50
N HIS A 44 -0.47 -3.71 -7.94
CA HIS A 44 0.26 -2.78 -7.09
C HIS A 44 0.64 -1.50 -7.85
N TYR A 45 1.10 -1.65 -9.09
CA TYR A 45 1.49 -0.52 -9.92
C TYR A 45 0.30 0.36 -10.28
N ALA A 46 -0.84 -0.23 -10.69
CA ALA A 46 -2.05 0.52 -11.01
C ALA A 46 -2.57 1.32 -9.81
N LEU A 47 -2.57 0.72 -8.61
CA LEU A 47 -3.15 1.36 -7.42
C LEU A 47 -2.19 2.29 -6.70
N ALA A 48 -0.89 1.98 -6.66
CA ALA A 48 0.11 2.72 -5.87
C ALA A 48 1.06 3.60 -6.71
N SER A 49 0.94 3.61 -8.03
CA SER A 49 1.82 4.33 -8.98
C SER A 49 3.30 3.95 -8.91
N LYS A 50 3.66 2.96 -8.16
CA LYS A 50 5.05 2.51 -7.98
C LYS A 50 5.13 1.00 -8.11
N PRO A 51 5.95 0.48 -9.01
CA PRO A 51 6.16 -0.96 -9.11
C PRO A 51 6.77 -1.50 -7.82
N LEU A 52 6.35 -2.70 -7.43
CA LEU A 52 6.79 -3.31 -6.18
C LEU A 52 8.27 -3.64 -6.19
N ARG A 53 8.77 -4.20 -7.32
CA ARG A 53 10.16 -4.67 -7.47
C ARG A 53 11.19 -3.56 -7.45
N ILE A 54 10.82 -2.36 -7.90
CA ILE A 54 11.70 -1.20 -7.95
C ILE A 54 11.36 -0.15 -6.89
N ALA A 55 10.41 -0.47 -6.00
CA ALA A 55 10.04 0.42 -4.90
C ALA A 55 11.21 0.53 -3.91
N GLY A 56 11.84 1.70 -3.88
CA GLY A 56 13.01 1.99 -3.04
C GLY A 56 14.28 2.30 -3.84
N ASP A 57 14.35 1.94 -5.09
CA ASP A 57 15.43 2.36 -5.99
C ASP A 57 15.04 3.66 -6.71
N LYS A 58 15.74 4.75 -6.40
CA LYS A 58 15.48 6.07 -7.00
C LYS A 58 15.86 6.13 -8.48
N ASN A 59 16.71 5.21 -8.94
CA ASN A 59 17.24 5.16 -10.30
C ASN A 59 16.63 4.02 -11.12
N ALA A 60 15.69 3.26 -10.57
CA ALA A 60 15.09 2.12 -11.23
C ALA A 60 14.34 2.55 -12.50
N ASP A 61 14.68 1.94 -13.62
CA ASP A 61 13.98 2.17 -14.87
C ASP A 61 12.64 1.44 -14.88
N ILE A 62 11.56 2.20 -15.02
CA ILE A 62 10.20 1.66 -15.14
C ILE A 62 10.08 0.71 -16.35
N LYS A 63 10.94 0.84 -17.37
CA LYS A 63 11.02 -0.10 -18.48
C LYS A 63 11.33 -1.53 -18.04
N ALA A 64 12.01 -1.72 -16.90
CA ALA A 64 12.31 -3.06 -16.37
C ALA A 64 11.07 -3.89 -16.02
N ILE A 65 9.89 -3.30 -15.93
CA ILE A 65 8.63 -4.04 -15.74
C ILE A 65 7.89 -4.33 -17.05
N LEU A 66 8.37 -3.88 -18.20
CA LEU A 66 7.85 -4.34 -19.49
C LEU A 66 8.26 -5.77 -19.77
N THR A 67 7.43 -6.47 -20.50
CA THR A 67 7.78 -7.82 -20.97
C THR A 67 8.79 -7.75 -22.11
N ASP A 68 9.90 -8.46 -21.99
CA ASP A 68 10.97 -8.49 -23.00
C ASP A 68 10.74 -9.56 -24.08
N ASP A 69 9.86 -10.53 -23.82
CA ASP A 69 9.71 -11.75 -24.63
C ASP A 69 9.23 -11.50 -26.08
N ASN A 70 8.62 -10.36 -26.35
CA ASN A 70 8.05 -10.05 -27.68
C ASN A 70 8.40 -8.63 -28.16
N GLY A 71 9.41 -8.00 -27.57
CA GLY A 71 9.83 -6.65 -27.92
C GLY A 71 8.78 -5.58 -27.64
N ALA A 72 7.96 -5.77 -26.62
CA ALA A 72 6.93 -4.81 -26.24
C ALA A 72 7.52 -3.46 -25.89
N LYS A 73 7.05 -2.41 -26.57
CA LYS A 73 7.49 -1.03 -26.33
C LYS A 73 6.59 -0.29 -25.35
N ALA A 74 5.42 -0.82 -25.07
CA ALA A 74 4.45 -0.25 -24.17
C ALA A 74 3.61 -1.34 -23.50
N GLY A 75 3.13 -1.05 -22.31
CA GLY A 75 2.23 -1.89 -21.55
C GLY A 75 1.34 -1.03 -20.66
N PHE A 76 0.38 -1.63 -20.01
CA PHE A 76 -0.44 -0.94 -19.00
C PHE A 76 -0.95 -1.91 -17.93
N ALA A 77 -1.27 -1.34 -16.79
CA ALA A 77 -1.99 -2.02 -15.72
C ALA A 77 -3.20 -1.19 -15.34
N ALA A 78 -4.38 -1.80 -15.29
CA ALA A 78 -5.63 -1.14 -14.95
C ALA A 78 -6.41 -1.96 -13.93
N VAL A 79 -7.02 -1.26 -12.97
CA VAL A 79 -7.90 -1.83 -11.94
C VAL A 79 -9.19 -1.02 -11.93
N THR A 80 -10.30 -1.68 -12.22
CA THR A 80 -11.63 -1.07 -12.15
C THR A 80 -12.27 -1.40 -10.81
N MET A 81 -12.82 -0.40 -10.15
CA MET A 81 -13.49 -0.53 -8.88
C MET A 81 -15.00 -0.72 -9.04
N SER A 82 -15.67 -1.16 -7.98
CA SER A 82 -17.13 -1.41 -7.98
C SER A 82 -17.98 -0.15 -8.19
N ASP A 83 -17.44 1.02 -7.94
CA ASP A 83 -18.08 2.33 -8.18
C ASP A 83 -17.88 2.84 -9.63
N GLY A 84 -17.21 2.06 -10.49
CA GLY A 84 -16.89 2.42 -11.85
C GLY A 84 -15.60 3.23 -12.01
N THR A 85 -14.92 3.58 -10.92
CA THR A 85 -13.62 4.28 -10.99
C THR A 85 -12.57 3.34 -11.57
N GLU A 86 -11.78 3.83 -12.51
CA GLU A 86 -10.67 3.10 -13.10
C GLU A 86 -9.33 3.75 -12.73
N TYR A 87 -8.41 2.94 -12.23
CA TYR A 87 -7.03 3.29 -11.98
C TYR A 87 -6.17 2.60 -13.02
N CYS A 88 -5.46 3.37 -13.82
CA CYS A 88 -4.67 2.83 -14.92
C CYS A 88 -3.32 3.54 -15.01
N ILE A 89 -2.25 2.79 -15.13
CA ILE A 89 -0.89 3.29 -15.32
C ILE A 89 -0.29 2.68 -16.59
N ASN A 90 0.29 3.54 -17.42
CA ASN A 90 0.97 3.15 -18.64
C ASN A 90 2.47 3.00 -18.43
N VAL A 91 3.06 1.99 -19.04
CA VAL A 91 4.50 1.71 -19.05
C VAL A 91 5.06 1.96 -20.45
N PRO A 92 6.20 2.61 -20.62
CA PRO A 92 7.14 3.11 -19.63
C PRO A 92 6.87 4.54 -19.17
N SER A 93 5.80 5.18 -19.64
CA SER A 93 5.57 6.62 -19.38
C SER A 93 5.27 6.93 -17.92
N GLY A 94 4.80 5.97 -17.13
CA GLY A 94 4.33 6.19 -15.75
C GLY A 94 3.10 7.09 -15.64
N LYS A 95 2.47 7.43 -16.78
CA LYS A 95 1.30 8.31 -16.82
C LYS A 95 0.03 7.51 -16.55
N GLY A 96 -0.87 8.09 -15.76
CA GLY A 96 -2.16 7.48 -15.46
C GLY A 96 -2.78 8.01 -14.19
N SER A 97 -3.76 7.28 -13.66
CA SER A 97 -4.44 7.57 -12.40
C SER A 97 -4.16 6.46 -11.39
N SER A 98 -3.93 6.83 -10.14
CA SER A 98 -3.73 5.90 -9.03
C SER A 98 -4.39 6.41 -7.76
N ILE A 99 -4.44 5.60 -6.74
CA ILE A 99 -4.97 6.00 -5.44
C ILE A 99 -3.88 6.78 -4.69
N ASP A 100 -4.13 8.07 -4.48
CA ASP A 100 -3.26 8.88 -3.63
C ASP A 100 -3.63 8.70 -2.15
N HIS A 101 -3.21 7.56 -1.59
CA HIS A 101 -3.39 7.29 -0.17
C HIS A 101 -2.17 6.53 0.38
N PHE A 102 -1.58 7.06 1.44
CA PHE A 102 -0.34 6.57 2.04
C PHE A 102 -0.37 5.09 2.48
N ALA A 103 -1.56 4.55 2.79
CA ALA A 103 -1.71 3.18 3.26
C ALA A 103 -1.71 2.14 2.12
N ILE A 104 -2.02 2.52 0.88
CA ILE A 104 -2.16 1.57 -0.24
C ILE A 104 -0.94 0.68 -0.44
N PRO A 105 0.32 1.19 -0.45
CA PRO A 105 1.48 0.34 -0.62
C PRO A 105 1.65 -0.73 0.47
N PHE A 106 1.15 -0.47 1.67
CA PHE A 106 1.25 -1.38 2.81
C PHE A 106 0.12 -2.41 2.82
N VAL A 107 -1.07 -2.02 2.39
CA VAL A 107 -2.22 -2.93 2.22
C VAL A 107 -1.92 -3.97 1.14
N LEU A 108 -1.35 -3.52 0.02
CA LEU A 108 -1.01 -4.40 -1.09
C LEU A 108 0.22 -5.28 -0.84
N HIS A 109 1.12 -4.88 0.07
CA HIS A 109 2.35 -5.61 0.37
C HIS A 109 2.69 -5.54 1.87
N ALA A 110 2.09 -6.42 2.65
CA ALA A 110 2.26 -6.50 4.11
C ALA A 110 3.73 -6.58 4.58
N PRO A 111 4.66 -7.30 3.92
CA PRO A 111 6.08 -7.29 4.30
C PRO A 111 6.70 -5.89 4.37
N ARG A 112 6.20 -4.94 3.59
CA ARG A 112 6.67 -3.56 3.62
C ARG A 112 6.38 -2.88 4.96
N PHE A 113 5.22 -3.14 5.56
CA PHE A 113 4.91 -2.66 6.91
C PHE A 113 5.81 -3.30 7.96
N ALA A 114 6.08 -4.61 7.83
CA ALA A 114 6.97 -5.32 8.74
C ALA A 114 8.43 -4.81 8.70
N ALA A 115 8.86 -4.31 7.54
CA ALA A 115 10.21 -3.75 7.35
C ALA A 115 10.39 -2.35 7.93
N LEU A 116 9.32 -1.64 8.30
CA LEU A 116 9.41 -0.34 8.95
C LEU A 116 10.06 -0.45 10.33
N SER A 117 10.79 0.57 10.73
CA SER A 117 11.25 0.72 12.12
C SER A 117 10.05 0.87 13.09
N PRO A 118 10.23 0.61 14.39
CA PRO A 118 9.16 0.81 15.37
C PRO A 118 8.57 2.23 15.37
N ALA A 119 9.40 3.25 15.17
CA ALA A 119 8.96 4.63 15.09
C ALA A 119 8.10 4.91 13.86
N GLU A 120 8.52 4.40 12.68
CA GLU A 120 7.75 4.53 11.44
C GLU A 120 6.43 3.76 11.49
N ARG A 121 6.42 2.56 12.08
CA ARG A 121 5.17 1.79 12.29
C ARG A 121 4.20 2.54 13.19
N GLY A 122 4.71 3.10 14.30
CA GLY A 122 3.92 3.97 15.17
C GLY A 122 3.34 5.16 14.41
N ALA A 123 4.19 5.85 13.65
CA ALA A 123 3.80 6.95 12.79
C ALA A 123 2.66 6.58 11.85
N PHE A 124 2.83 5.49 11.11
CA PHE A 124 1.84 4.98 10.17
C PHE A 124 0.49 4.66 10.84
N LEU A 125 0.51 4.01 12.02
CA LEU A 125 -0.71 3.67 12.75
C LEU A 125 -1.44 4.92 13.26
N PHE A 126 -0.73 5.95 13.71
CA PHE A 126 -1.34 7.23 14.11
C PHE A 126 -1.97 7.93 12.91
N ASP A 127 -1.29 7.96 11.77
CA ASP A 127 -1.80 8.56 10.55
C ASP A 127 -3.04 7.80 10.04
N LEU A 128 -3.03 6.46 10.10
CA LEU A 128 -4.17 5.62 9.74
C LEU A 128 -5.38 5.84 10.66
N ALA A 129 -5.15 6.04 11.95
CA ALA A 129 -6.19 6.36 12.93
C ALA A 129 -6.67 7.82 12.86
N GLY A 130 -6.08 8.65 11.99
CA GLY A 130 -6.37 10.08 11.91
C GLY A 130 -5.99 10.86 13.17
N ILE A 131 -5.04 10.31 13.93
CA ILE A 131 -4.58 10.93 15.19
C ILE A 131 -3.38 11.80 14.87
N ARG A 132 -3.52 13.11 15.05
CA ARG A 132 -2.37 14.02 14.99
C ARG A 132 -1.40 13.71 16.12
N ARG A 133 -0.11 13.65 15.77
CA ARG A 133 0.99 13.46 16.73
C ARG A 133 1.46 14.75 17.39
N ASP A 134 0.68 15.81 17.27
CA ASP A 134 0.97 17.09 17.94
C ASP A 134 0.94 16.85 19.46
N GLY A 135 2.03 17.18 20.14
CA GLY A 135 2.18 16.98 21.58
C GLY A 135 0.95 17.42 22.41
N PRO A 136 0.33 18.58 22.13
CA PRO A 136 -0.89 19.02 22.83
C PRO A 136 -2.08 18.08 22.67
N VAL A 137 -2.27 17.50 21.47
CA VAL A 137 -3.41 16.59 21.18
C VAL A 137 -3.20 15.22 21.84
N VAL A 138 -1.98 14.70 21.80
CA VAL A 138 -1.63 13.45 22.48
C VAL A 138 -1.77 13.64 23.99
N LYS A 139 -1.28 14.76 24.53
CA LYS A 139 -1.41 15.13 25.94
C LYS A 139 -2.87 15.23 26.38
N SER A 140 -3.70 15.94 25.63
CA SER A 140 -5.12 16.10 25.97
C SER A 140 -5.87 14.77 25.96
N ARG A 141 -5.56 13.86 25.01
CA ARG A 141 -6.18 12.52 24.95
C ARG A 141 -5.67 11.59 26.05
N LEU A 142 -4.38 11.63 26.36
CA LEU A 142 -3.82 10.89 27.49
C LEU A 142 -4.40 11.37 28.82
N LEU A 143 -4.63 12.66 28.97
CA LEU A 143 -5.25 13.25 30.16
C LEU A 143 -6.76 12.99 30.20
N ALA A 144 -7.44 12.95 29.04
CA ALA A 144 -8.87 12.64 28.94
C ALA A 144 -9.20 11.17 29.22
N THR A 145 -8.21 10.28 29.15
CA THR A 145 -8.33 8.86 29.57
C THR A 145 -8.08 8.69 31.08
N GLU A 146 -7.88 9.76 31.85
CA GLU A 146 -7.91 9.69 33.31
C GLU A 146 -9.31 9.25 33.75
N THR A 147 -9.41 8.01 34.23
CA THR A 147 -10.55 7.60 35.06
C THR A 147 -10.58 8.49 36.30
N PRO A 148 -11.77 8.72 36.94
CA PRO A 148 -11.88 9.59 38.13
C PRO A 148 -10.92 9.25 39.26
N GLU A 149 -10.20 8.17 39.17
CA GLU A 149 -9.30 7.64 40.21
C GLU A 149 -7.80 7.86 39.92
N GLY A 150 -7.42 8.57 38.86
CA GLY A 150 -6.03 9.03 38.61
C GLY A 150 -4.96 7.95 38.48
N GLN A 151 -5.30 6.72 38.08
CA GLN A 151 -4.38 5.59 38.18
C GLN A 151 -3.89 4.98 36.86
N ASN A 152 -4.27 5.48 35.70
CA ASN A 152 -4.03 4.77 34.42
C ASN A 152 -2.61 4.86 33.85
N TYR A 153 -1.75 5.72 34.34
CA TYR A 153 -0.34 5.74 33.91
C TYR A 153 0.41 4.46 34.30
N LYS A 154 0.04 3.82 35.42
CA LYS A 154 0.67 2.57 35.89
C LYS A 154 0.30 1.38 35.00
N ALA A 155 -0.90 1.35 34.42
CA ALA A 155 -1.33 0.28 33.53
C ALA A 155 -0.54 0.22 32.21
N TRP A 156 0.04 1.35 31.78
CA TRP A 156 0.84 1.46 30.56
C TRP A 156 2.35 1.42 30.82
N GLY A 157 2.78 1.21 32.08
CA GLY A 157 4.19 1.16 32.47
C GLY A 157 4.93 2.49 32.34
N CYS A 158 4.21 3.61 32.18
CA CYS A 158 4.77 4.96 32.11
C CYS A 158 4.46 5.75 33.39
N SER A 159 5.48 6.35 34.01
CA SER A 159 5.25 7.35 35.07
C SER A 159 4.85 8.69 34.45
N LYS A 160 4.10 9.51 35.20
CA LYS A 160 3.69 10.87 34.79
C LYS A 160 4.88 11.70 34.33
N GLU A 161 6.01 11.61 35.07
CA GLU A 161 7.27 12.27 34.77
C GLU A 161 7.89 11.85 33.45
N LYS A 162 7.73 10.56 33.07
CA LYS A 162 8.26 10.03 31.80
C LYS A 162 7.44 10.51 30.60
N VAL A 163 6.15 10.73 30.76
CA VAL A 163 5.28 11.34 29.74
C VAL A 163 5.60 12.82 29.57
N GLU A 164 5.95 13.54 30.66
CA GLU A 164 6.36 14.95 30.61
C GLU A 164 7.76 15.14 29.99
N GLN A 165 8.64 14.13 30.07
CA GLN A 165 9.99 14.19 29.47
C GLN A 165 10.01 13.84 27.96
N ILE A 166 8.98 13.17 27.46
CA ILE A 166 8.87 12.79 26.04
C ILE A 166 8.21 13.90 25.19
N MET A 167 7.73 14.93 25.84
CA MET A 167 7.08 16.09 25.22
C MET A 167 7.91 17.36 25.33
#